data_daf78b64b70b21d96b68e4d120d3f076
#
_entry.id   daf78b64b70b21d96b68e4d120d3f076
#
_cell.length_a   1.000
_cell.length_b   1.000
_cell.length_c   1.000
_cell.angle_alpha   90.00
_cell.angle_beta   90.00
_cell.angle_gamma   90.00
#
_symmetry.space_group_name_H-M   'P 1'
#
loop_
_entity.id
_entity.type
_entity.pdbx_description
1 polymer ?
#
loop_
_entity_poly.entity_id
_entity_poly.type
_entity_poly.pdbx_seq_one_letter_code
_entity_poly.pdbx_strand_id
1 'polypeptide(L)'
;MYVEQLSKLPKGEGSEWRAAAWTGAILLALSAGMPAASVAQEAGTVAAAAGTQLAESGAVAPNAPPAPAPSPYLSTWFHQSLGVIGSKDIRFGPHTTNDVYLEYEYFGRKGPFDLYGYVDLPRAIGVGNGYDSGYTNKGSPLFSEQEPRVSIDDLVGRHLGFGPFKEWYVAFDWIYDQGHNTAGRQNTLYAGFGTDIDTHTKLMLSANLYVRRQWENYGAANQNTWDGYRAQMKYIYPIGTFHGGSLTYVGFFNYDFGSKLREETGGNARTDTAFVSTNVLIYSFKHWRFWTAARYFHNGGQWGGTELNFGDGPFQNRSTGWGYYASVGYQF
;
A
#
# COMPACT_ATOMS: atom_id res chain seq x y z
N MET A 1 -7.36 -38.71 -16.93
CA MET A 1 -8.66 -39.11 -16.42
C MET A 1 -9.05 -38.27 -15.21
N TYR A 2 -8.66 -36.97 -15.21
CA TYR A 2 -8.94 -36.01 -14.12
C TYR A 2 -9.44 -34.65 -14.65
N VAL A 3 -9.69 -34.53 -15.94
CA VAL A 3 -10.12 -33.27 -16.60
C VAL A 3 -11.65 -33.22 -16.79
N GLU A 4 -12.36 -34.28 -16.50
CA GLU A 4 -13.80 -34.42 -16.83
C GLU A 4 -14.77 -34.10 -15.67
N GLN A 5 -14.30 -33.85 -14.45
CA GLN A 5 -15.16 -33.56 -13.31
C GLN A 5 -15.36 -32.06 -12.98
N LEU A 6 -14.65 -31.15 -13.64
CA LEU A 6 -14.83 -29.71 -13.42
C LEU A 6 -15.92 -29.05 -14.27
N SER A 7 -16.65 -29.80 -15.09
CA SER A 7 -17.72 -29.27 -15.95
C SER A 7 -19.13 -29.28 -15.34
N LYS A 8 -19.29 -29.62 -14.06
CA LYS A 8 -20.62 -29.76 -13.40
C LYS A 8 -20.82 -28.85 -12.19
N LEU A 9 -20.20 -27.69 -12.13
CA LEU A 9 -20.61 -26.67 -11.16
C LEU A 9 -21.64 -25.73 -11.79
N PRO A 10 -22.74 -25.37 -11.10
CA PRO A 10 -23.74 -24.48 -11.65
C PRO A 10 -23.12 -23.09 -11.89
N LYS A 11 -23.27 -22.60 -13.11
CA LYS A 11 -22.92 -21.24 -13.50
C LYS A 11 -23.78 -20.26 -12.71
N GLY A 12 -23.24 -19.69 -11.65
CA GLY A 12 -23.78 -18.53 -10.98
C GLY A 12 -23.47 -17.28 -11.82
N GLU A 13 -24.30 -17.02 -12.82
CA GLU A 13 -24.27 -15.78 -13.57
C GLU A 13 -24.68 -14.64 -12.64
N GLY A 14 -23.78 -13.72 -12.32
CA GLY A 14 -24.14 -12.45 -11.70
C GLY A 14 -23.15 -11.77 -10.78
N SER A 15 -22.11 -12.43 -10.31
CA SER A 15 -21.18 -11.81 -9.34
C SER A 15 -19.93 -11.15 -9.97
N GLU A 16 -19.49 -11.61 -11.12
CA GLU A 16 -18.25 -11.13 -11.75
C GLU A 16 -18.36 -9.69 -12.28
N TRP A 17 -19.53 -9.30 -12.76
CA TRP A 17 -19.76 -7.94 -13.28
C TRP A 17 -19.85 -6.85 -12.19
N ARG A 18 -20.24 -7.22 -10.98
CA ARG A 18 -20.37 -6.24 -9.90
C ARG A 18 -19.03 -5.85 -9.28
N ALA A 19 -18.10 -6.78 -9.14
CA ALA A 19 -16.78 -6.48 -8.60
C ALA A 19 -15.96 -5.61 -9.58
N ALA A 20 -15.98 -5.96 -10.88
CA ALA A 20 -15.31 -5.18 -11.91
C ALA A 20 -15.90 -3.76 -12.07
N ALA A 21 -17.23 -3.61 -11.93
CA ALA A 21 -17.89 -2.31 -12.00
C ALA A 21 -17.52 -1.38 -10.84
N TRP A 22 -17.30 -1.93 -9.64
CA TRP A 22 -16.88 -1.12 -8.48
C TRP A 22 -15.40 -0.73 -8.56
N THR A 23 -14.55 -1.59 -9.09
CA THR A 23 -13.12 -1.28 -9.31
C THR A 23 -12.97 -0.13 -10.32
N GLY A 24 -13.73 -0.17 -11.42
CA GLY A 24 -13.75 0.90 -12.40
C GLY A 24 -14.34 2.21 -11.86
N ALA A 25 -15.36 2.14 -10.99
CA ALA A 25 -16.02 3.32 -10.46
C ALA A 25 -15.16 4.07 -9.43
N ILE A 26 -14.36 3.38 -8.62
CA ILE A 26 -13.45 4.02 -7.64
C ILE A 26 -12.28 4.68 -8.37
N LEU A 27 -11.70 4.03 -9.38
CA LEU A 27 -10.65 4.61 -10.22
C LEU A 27 -11.16 5.79 -11.07
N LEU A 28 -12.38 5.70 -11.61
CA LEU A 28 -13.02 6.79 -12.35
C LEU A 28 -13.48 7.94 -11.45
N ALA A 29 -13.93 7.70 -10.23
CA ALA A 29 -14.31 8.76 -9.30
C ALA A 29 -13.08 9.57 -8.82
N LEU A 30 -11.91 8.94 -8.71
CA LEU A 30 -10.65 9.62 -8.40
C LEU A 30 -10.08 10.38 -9.61
N SER A 31 -10.35 9.93 -10.84
CA SER A 31 -9.85 10.56 -12.06
C SER A 31 -10.76 11.64 -12.66
N ALA A 32 -12.07 11.58 -12.42
CA ALA A 32 -13.06 12.49 -13.02
C ALA A 32 -13.24 13.83 -12.27
N GLY A 33 -12.61 14.02 -11.12
CA GLY A 33 -12.76 15.22 -10.29
C GLY A 33 -11.61 16.22 -10.30
N MET A 34 -10.61 16.06 -11.17
CA MET A 34 -9.46 16.97 -11.21
C MET A 34 -9.55 17.94 -12.39
N PRO A 35 -9.85 19.24 -12.19
CA PRO A 35 -9.49 20.25 -13.17
C PRO A 35 -7.96 20.28 -13.27
N ALA A 36 -7.44 20.31 -14.49
CA ALA A 36 -6.04 20.59 -14.75
C ALA A 36 -5.71 21.99 -14.18
N ALA A 37 -5.31 22.02 -12.92
CA ALA A 37 -4.77 23.22 -12.30
C ALA A 37 -3.31 23.30 -12.66
N SER A 38 -2.95 24.38 -13.30
CA SER A 38 -1.63 24.81 -13.70
C SER A 38 -0.58 24.46 -12.63
N VAL A 39 0.37 23.62 -13.03
CA VAL A 39 1.58 23.36 -12.27
C VAL A 39 2.41 24.62 -12.22
N ALA A 40 2.33 25.34 -11.12
CA ALA A 40 3.35 26.31 -10.74
C ALA A 40 3.91 25.85 -9.39
N GLN A 41 5.08 25.22 -9.51
CA GLN A 41 6.18 25.31 -8.58
C GLN A 41 5.89 25.04 -7.10
N GLU A 42 6.19 23.77 -6.68
CA GLU A 42 7.11 23.58 -5.58
C GLU A 42 7.50 22.09 -5.49
N ALA A 43 8.81 21.85 -5.64
CA ALA A 43 9.42 20.55 -5.45
C ALA A 43 9.39 20.18 -3.97
N GLY A 44 8.35 19.49 -3.58
CA GLY A 44 8.15 19.04 -2.20
C GLY A 44 7.79 17.57 -2.15
N THR A 45 8.77 16.81 -1.90
CA THR A 45 8.79 15.38 -1.59
C THR A 45 7.95 15.03 -0.37
N VAL A 46 7.89 13.76 -0.01
CA VAL A 46 7.43 13.29 1.31
C VAL A 46 8.11 14.07 2.45
N ALA A 47 9.35 14.54 2.24
CA ALA A 47 10.03 15.47 3.15
C ALA A 47 9.41 16.87 3.16
N ALA A 48 8.82 17.33 2.06
CA ALA A 48 8.15 18.63 2.03
C ALA A 48 6.78 18.61 2.71
N ALA A 49 6.08 17.47 2.72
CA ALA A 49 4.90 17.34 3.57
C ALA A 49 5.23 17.55 5.05
N ALA A 50 6.41 17.07 5.50
CA ALA A 50 6.93 17.37 6.83
C ALA A 50 7.40 18.83 6.97
N GLY A 51 7.94 19.41 5.89
CA GLY A 51 8.45 20.79 5.86
C GLY A 51 7.35 21.86 5.77
N THR A 52 6.26 21.58 5.09
CA THR A 52 5.17 22.54 4.91
C THR A 52 4.40 22.77 6.22
N GLN A 53 4.27 21.77 7.07
CA GLN A 53 3.70 21.98 8.42
C GLN A 53 4.61 22.79 9.36
N LEU A 54 5.93 22.84 9.07
CA LEU A 54 6.88 23.60 9.87
C LEU A 54 7.18 25.01 9.29
N ALA A 55 6.85 25.26 8.02
CA ALA A 55 7.16 26.54 7.36
C ALA A 55 6.06 27.61 7.51
N GLU A 56 4.87 27.29 7.97
CA GLU A 56 3.81 28.29 8.21
C GLU A 56 3.96 29.11 9.51
N SER A 57 5.04 28.94 10.26
CA SER A 57 5.34 29.80 11.43
C SER A 57 6.23 31.01 11.12
N GLY A 58 6.40 31.40 9.86
CA GLY A 58 7.26 32.51 9.40
C GLY A 58 6.51 33.78 9.07
N ALA A 59 6.58 34.76 10.00
CA ALA A 59 6.42 36.21 9.86
C ALA A 59 5.41 36.73 8.81
N VAL A 60 4.18 36.90 9.23
CA VAL A 60 3.15 37.70 8.53
C VAL A 60 3.58 39.18 8.51
N ALA A 61 3.65 39.75 7.30
CA ALA A 61 3.80 41.19 7.12
C ALA A 61 2.59 41.94 7.76
N PRO A 62 2.80 43.05 8.49
CA PRO A 62 1.78 43.58 9.41
C PRO A 62 0.57 44.26 8.77
N ASN A 63 0.31 44.20 7.49
CA ASN A 63 -0.81 44.90 6.84
C ASN A 63 -1.47 44.16 5.65
N ALA A 64 -1.33 42.86 5.53
CA ALA A 64 -2.15 42.09 4.58
C ALA A 64 -3.51 41.75 5.21
N PRO A 65 -4.64 41.87 4.48
CA PRO A 65 -5.92 41.36 4.99
C PRO A 65 -5.74 39.87 5.31
N PRO A 66 -6.36 39.38 6.38
CA PRO A 66 -6.24 37.98 6.76
C PRO A 66 -6.65 37.10 5.54
N ALA A 67 -5.78 36.19 5.15
CA ALA A 67 -6.12 35.21 4.13
C ALA A 67 -7.42 34.52 4.58
N PRO A 68 -8.38 34.28 3.67
CA PRO A 68 -9.58 33.53 4.00
C PRO A 68 -9.14 32.18 4.60
N ALA A 69 -9.76 31.82 5.73
CA ALA A 69 -9.48 30.54 6.37
C ALA A 69 -9.58 29.41 5.33
N PRO A 70 -8.57 28.56 5.19
CA PRO A 70 -8.62 27.49 4.20
C PRO A 70 -9.87 26.67 4.44
N SER A 71 -10.65 26.45 3.38
CA SER A 71 -11.82 25.59 3.46
C SER A 71 -11.33 24.19 3.88
N PRO A 72 -11.92 23.56 4.89
CA PRO A 72 -11.54 22.22 5.31
C PRO A 72 -11.70 21.17 4.18
N TYR A 73 -12.41 21.53 3.12
CA TYR A 73 -12.63 20.69 1.95
C TYR A 73 -11.67 20.96 0.77
N LEU A 74 -10.79 21.96 0.89
CA LEU A 74 -9.82 22.26 -0.18
C LEU A 74 -8.50 21.55 0.12
N SER A 75 -8.00 20.85 -0.89
CA SER A 75 -6.71 20.20 -0.85
C SER A 75 -5.63 21.15 -0.42
N THR A 76 -4.84 20.80 0.54
CA THR A 76 -3.61 21.50 0.86
C THR A 76 -2.44 21.00 0.05
N TRP A 77 -2.41 19.69 -0.30
CA TRP A 77 -1.32 19.10 -1.07
C TRP A 77 -1.70 17.73 -1.65
N PHE A 78 -1.13 17.41 -2.81
CA PHE A 78 -1.27 16.12 -3.46
C PHE A 78 -0.08 15.88 -4.39
N HIS A 79 0.50 14.71 -4.34
CA HIS A 79 1.65 14.31 -5.13
C HIS A 79 1.36 13.04 -5.89
N GLN A 80 1.89 12.97 -7.10
CA GLN A 80 1.81 11.81 -7.98
C GLN A 80 3.18 11.52 -8.55
N SER A 81 3.49 10.26 -8.76
CA SER A 81 4.73 9.86 -9.40
C SER A 81 4.53 8.61 -10.26
N LEU A 82 5.34 8.51 -11.30
CA LEU A 82 5.49 7.31 -12.11
C LEU A 82 6.93 6.85 -12.00
N GLY A 83 7.15 5.61 -11.59
CA GLY A 83 8.47 5.05 -11.34
C GLY A 83 8.69 3.71 -12.02
N VAL A 84 9.97 3.41 -12.22
CA VAL A 84 10.45 2.05 -12.53
C VAL A 84 11.04 1.50 -11.24
N ILE A 85 10.54 0.34 -10.83
CA ILE A 85 10.95 -0.34 -9.61
C ILE A 85 11.68 -1.62 -9.98
N GLY A 86 12.89 -1.80 -9.48
CA GLY A 86 13.58 -3.09 -9.46
C GLY A 86 13.47 -3.71 -8.07
N SER A 87 13.15 -5.00 -8.01
CA SER A 87 13.01 -5.75 -6.77
C SER A 87 13.85 -7.02 -6.77
N LYS A 88 14.31 -7.43 -5.59
CA LYS A 88 15.09 -8.65 -5.40
C LYS A 88 14.71 -9.37 -4.12
N ASP A 89 14.52 -10.69 -4.23
CA ASP A 89 14.23 -11.60 -3.12
C ASP A 89 12.96 -11.23 -2.34
N ILE A 90 11.94 -10.74 -3.02
CA ILE A 90 10.66 -10.38 -2.43
C ILE A 90 9.88 -11.63 -2.04
N ARG A 91 9.22 -11.62 -0.87
CA ARG A 91 8.70 -12.82 -0.19
C ARG A 91 7.24 -12.67 0.26
N PHE A 92 6.38 -12.12 -0.61
CA PHE A 92 4.93 -12.13 -0.35
C PHE A 92 4.28 -13.50 -0.56
N GLY A 93 5.03 -14.46 -1.09
CA GLY A 93 4.63 -15.83 -1.28
C GLY A 93 5.69 -16.79 -0.79
N PRO A 94 5.52 -18.10 -1.01
CA PRO A 94 6.46 -19.12 -0.59
C PRO A 94 7.72 -19.18 -1.47
N HIS A 95 7.70 -18.55 -2.64
CA HIS A 95 8.86 -18.35 -3.51
C HIS A 95 9.39 -16.92 -3.41
N THR A 96 10.67 -16.74 -3.73
CA THR A 96 11.22 -15.38 -3.88
C THR A 96 10.94 -14.84 -5.27
N THR A 97 10.60 -13.54 -5.32
CA THR A 97 10.34 -12.81 -6.56
C THR A 97 11.45 -11.79 -6.81
N ASN A 98 11.96 -11.75 -8.05
CA ASN A 98 12.83 -10.69 -8.54
C ASN A 98 12.15 -10.11 -9.78
N ASP A 99 11.93 -8.80 -9.79
CA ASP A 99 11.09 -8.21 -10.83
C ASP A 99 11.50 -6.77 -11.16
N VAL A 100 11.11 -6.32 -12.36
CA VAL A 100 11.19 -4.91 -12.76
C VAL A 100 9.82 -4.52 -13.30
N TYR A 101 9.19 -3.52 -12.69
CA TYR A 101 7.83 -3.12 -13.01
C TYR A 101 7.66 -1.60 -13.02
N LEU A 102 6.55 -1.13 -13.59
CA LEU A 102 6.11 0.25 -13.48
C LEU A 102 5.17 0.39 -12.29
N GLU A 103 5.36 1.48 -11.55
CA GLU A 103 4.50 1.87 -10.45
C GLU A 103 3.99 3.30 -10.65
N TYR A 104 2.69 3.48 -10.55
CA TYR A 104 2.06 4.77 -10.33
C TYR A 104 1.71 4.88 -8.85
N GLU A 105 2.25 5.89 -8.17
CA GLU A 105 2.03 6.16 -6.75
C GLU A 105 1.41 7.54 -6.56
N TYR A 106 0.50 7.66 -5.61
CA TYR A 106 -0.02 8.95 -5.18
C TYR A 106 -0.14 9.01 -3.67
N PHE A 107 -0.01 10.20 -3.13
CA PHE A 107 -0.25 10.51 -1.74
C PHE A 107 -0.63 11.98 -1.55
N GLY A 108 -1.43 12.27 -0.53
CA GLY A 108 -1.87 13.61 -0.27
C GLY A 108 -3.02 13.70 0.70
N ARG A 109 -3.38 14.94 1.03
CA ARG A 109 -4.54 15.23 1.85
C ARG A 109 -5.50 16.17 1.13
N LYS A 110 -6.79 15.84 1.14
CA LYS A 110 -7.86 16.64 0.56
C LYS A 110 -9.06 16.67 1.50
N GLY A 111 -9.22 17.78 2.21
CA GLY A 111 -10.22 17.88 3.27
C GLY A 111 -10.02 16.79 4.32
N PRO A 112 -11.08 16.06 4.70
CA PRO A 112 -10.98 14.98 5.68
C PRO A 112 -10.24 13.75 5.18
N PHE A 113 -9.93 13.68 3.87
CA PHE A 113 -9.30 12.51 3.26
C PHE A 113 -7.78 12.61 3.33
N ASP A 114 -7.15 11.61 3.95
CA ASP A 114 -5.73 11.34 3.87
C ASP A 114 -5.55 10.15 2.94
N LEU A 115 -4.85 10.37 1.83
CA LEU A 115 -4.83 9.47 0.68
C LEU A 115 -3.42 8.94 0.46
N TYR A 116 -3.31 7.65 0.33
CA TYR A 116 -2.13 6.96 -0.16
C TYR A 116 -2.55 5.77 -1.01
N GLY A 117 -1.84 5.52 -2.08
CA GLY A 117 -2.05 4.34 -2.88
C GLY A 117 -1.07 4.22 -4.03
N TYR A 118 -0.96 3.02 -4.56
CA TYR A 118 -0.16 2.75 -5.74
C TYR A 118 -0.78 1.64 -6.60
N VAL A 119 -0.34 1.64 -7.85
CA VAL A 119 -0.71 0.64 -8.86
C VAL A 119 0.57 0.19 -9.54
N ASP A 120 0.84 -1.10 -9.47
CA ASP A 120 1.93 -1.76 -10.15
C ASP A 120 1.45 -2.42 -11.43
N LEU A 121 2.27 -2.30 -12.47
CA LEU A 121 2.09 -2.95 -13.75
C LEU A 121 3.25 -3.91 -14.03
N PRO A 122 3.22 -5.12 -13.43
CA PRO A 122 4.35 -6.05 -13.50
C PRO A 122 4.71 -6.47 -14.93
N ARG A 123 3.70 -6.60 -15.80
CA ARG A 123 3.89 -6.99 -17.20
C ARG A 123 4.42 -5.89 -18.10
N ALA A 124 4.44 -4.65 -17.67
CA ALA A 124 4.79 -3.53 -18.55
C ALA A 124 6.24 -3.60 -19.05
N ILE A 125 7.14 -4.14 -18.26
CA ILE A 125 8.56 -4.29 -18.61
C ILE A 125 8.91 -5.76 -18.95
N GLY A 126 8.29 -6.73 -18.26
CA GLY A 126 8.46 -8.14 -18.53
C GLY A 126 9.84 -8.69 -18.20
N VAL A 127 10.49 -8.15 -17.16
CA VAL A 127 11.81 -8.56 -16.68
C VAL A 127 11.70 -9.08 -15.26
N GLY A 128 12.22 -10.30 -15.03
CA GLY A 128 12.28 -10.92 -13.71
C GLY A 128 11.57 -12.25 -13.64
N ASN A 129 11.62 -12.91 -12.48
CA ASN A 129 10.96 -14.19 -12.22
C ASN A 129 9.60 -14.06 -11.51
N GLY A 130 9.17 -12.87 -11.16
CA GLY A 130 7.81 -12.58 -10.71
C GLY A 130 6.78 -12.93 -11.78
N TYR A 131 7.23 -13.00 -13.02
CA TYR A 131 6.46 -13.50 -14.14
C TYR A 131 6.08 -14.99 -14.00
N ASP A 132 6.92 -15.80 -13.35
CA ASP A 132 6.74 -17.24 -13.16
C ASP A 132 6.32 -17.61 -11.75
N SER A 133 6.62 -16.77 -10.75
CA SER A 133 6.35 -17.06 -9.34
C SER A 133 6.33 -15.78 -8.51
N GLY A 134 5.72 -15.84 -7.34
CA GLY A 134 5.62 -14.72 -6.41
C GLY A 134 4.24 -14.07 -6.42
N TYR A 135 4.13 -12.87 -5.82
CA TYR A 135 2.83 -12.21 -5.70
C TYR A 135 2.27 -11.76 -7.06
N THR A 136 3.13 -11.51 -8.04
CA THR A 136 2.70 -11.20 -9.41
C THR A 136 2.31 -12.44 -10.21
N ASN A 137 2.68 -13.62 -9.76
CA ASN A 137 2.26 -14.95 -10.23
C ASN A 137 2.05 -15.10 -11.74
N LYS A 138 3.14 -15.37 -12.48
CA LYS A 138 3.14 -15.49 -13.95
C LYS A 138 2.52 -14.30 -14.68
N GLY A 139 2.81 -13.13 -14.17
CA GLY A 139 2.41 -11.91 -14.78
C GLY A 139 0.99 -11.54 -14.44
N SER A 140 0.68 -11.41 -13.18
CA SER A 140 -0.42 -10.57 -12.80
C SER A 140 -0.34 -9.26 -13.59
N PRO A 141 -1.35 -8.90 -14.35
CA PRO A 141 -1.28 -7.69 -15.17
C PRO A 141 -1.32 -6.42 -14.32
N LEU A 142 -1.88 -6.52 -13.10
CA LEU A 142 -2.07 -5.39 -12.22
C LEU A 142 -2.06 -5.83 -10.76
N PHE A 143 -1.29 -5.12 -9.95
CA PHE A 143 -1.36 -5.12 -8.49
C PHE A 143 -1.68 -3.70 -8.00
N SER A 144 -2.45 -3.57 -6.95
CA SER A 144 -2.79 -2.27 -6.36
C SER A 144 -2.98 -2.38 -4.86
N GLU A 145 -2.47 -1.38 -4.13
CA GLU A 145 -2.76 -1.19 -2.72
C GLU A 145 -3.23 0.25 -2.51
N GLN A 146 -4.36 0.41 -1.83
CA GLN A 146 -5.02 1.69 -1.62
C GLN A 146 -5.30 1.85 -0.12
N GLU A 147 -4.72 2.87 0.49
CA GLU A 147 -4.79 3.09 1.94
C GLU A 147 -5.40 4.46 2.28
N PRO A 148 -6.66 4.73 1.92
CA PRO A 148 -7.32 5.96 2.30
C PRO A 148 -7.68 5.96 3.78
N ARG A 149 -7.52 7.12 4.43
CA ARG A 149 -8.03 7.38 5.78
C ARG A 149 -8.98 8.58 5.73
N VAL A 150 -9.97 8.59 6.59
CA VAL A 150 -10.95 9.70 6.71
C VAL A 150 -10.88 10.25 8.13
N SER A 151 -10.50 11.52 8.26
CA SER A 151 -10.38 12.20 9.54
C SER A 151 -11.73 12.31 10.24
N ILE A 152 -11.82 11.69 11.42
CA ILE A 152 -13.01 11.83 12.28
C ILE A 152 -13.07 13.23 12.86
N ASP A 153 -11.93 13.82 13.22
CA ASP A 153 -11.81 15.16 13.75
C ASP A 153 -12.42 16.19 12.78
N ASP A 154 -12.07 16.12 11.49
CA ASP A 154 -12.59 16.99 10.45
C ASP A 154 -14.09 16.75 10.20
N LEU A 155 -14.55 15.51 10.22
CA LEU A 155 -15.97 15.18 10.03
C LEU A 155 -16.86 15.72 11.14
N VAL A 156 -16.39 15.70 12.40
CA VAL A 156 -17.15 16.20 13.54
C VAL A 156 -16.89 17.69 13.83
N GLY A 157 -15.92 18.30 13.11
CA GLY A 157 -15.57 19.70 13.23
C GLY A 157 -14.93 20.09 14.57
N ARG A 158 -14.29 19.14 15.24
CA ARG A 158 -13.58 19.39 16.50
C ARG A 158 -12.41 18.42 16.69
N HIS A 159 -11.37 18.88 17.38
CA HIS A 159 -10.25 18.07 17.76
C HIS A 159 -10.63 17.01 18.81
N LEU A 160 -10.36 15.73 18.50
CA LEU A 160 -10.62 14.58 19.37
C LEU A 160 -9.34 14.01 19.98
N GLY A 161 -8.19 14.55 19.60
CA GLY A 161 -6.89 14.09 20.08
C GLY A 161 -6.74 14.25 21.59
N PHE A 162 -6.00 13.35 22.22
CA PHE A 162 -5.63 13.40 23.62
C PHE A 162 -4.26 12.76 23.85
N GLY A 163 -3.48 13.28 24.80
CA GLY A 163 -2.13 12.81 25.05
C GLY A 163 -1.28 12.89 23.77
N PRO A 164 -0.61 11.83 23.35
CA PRO A 164 0.17 11.80 22.11
C PRO A 164 -0.66 11.60 20.84
N PHE A 165 -1.94 11.25 20.95
CA PHE A 165 -2.81 11.01 19.80
C PHE A 165 -3.36 12.31 19.27
N LYS A 166 -2.93 12.70 18.06
CA LYS A 166 -3.22 14.01 17.47
C LYS A 166 -4.53 14.06 16.71
N GLU A 167 -4.78 13.04 15.90
CA GLU A 167 -5.93 13.00 15.00
C GLU A 167 -6.39 11.55 14.85
N TRP A 168 -7.70 11.34 14.78
CA TRP A 168 -8.30 10.03 14.64
C TRP A 168 -8.93 9.84 13.28
N TYR A 169 -8.80 8.62 12.74
CA TYR A 169 -9.26 8.26 11.41
C TYR A 169 -10.09 6.98 11.41
N VAL A 170 -11.08 6.93 10.52
CA VAL A 170 -11.51 5.67 9.94
C VAL A 170 -10.51 5.33 8.84
N ALA A 171 -9.88 4.19 8.93
CA ALA A 171 -8.77 3.81 8.07
C ALA A 171 -9.09 2.55 7.27
N PHE A 172 -8.63 2.52 6.03
CA PHE A 172 -8.78 1.40 5.12
C PHE A 172 -7.43 1.05 4.50
N ASP A 173 -7.28 -0.22 4.12
CA ASP A 173 -6.16 -0.73 3.33
C ASP A 173 -6.74 -1.81 2.41
N TRP A 174 -6.85 -1.52 1.13
CA TRP A 174 -7.39 -2.42 0.14
C TRP A 174 -6.30 -2.90 -0.80
N ILE A 175 -6.07 -4.22 -0.78
CA ILE A 175 -5.08 -4.90 -1.61
C ILE A 175 -5.81 -5.67 -2.69
N TYR A 176 -5.43 -5.41 -3.94
CA TYR A 176 -5.95 -6.09 -5.11
C TYR A 176 -4.82 -6.60 -6.00
N ASP A 177 -4.77 -7.90 -6.22
CA ASP A 177 -3.92 -8.56 -7.21
C ASP A 177 -4.83 -9.27 -8.22
N GLN A 178 -4.76 -8.86 -9.48
CA GLN A 178 -5.59 -9.45 -10.53
C GLN A 178 -5.23 -10.91 -10.78
N GLY A 179 -3.99 -11.30 -10.52
CA GLY A 179 -3.47 -12.64 -10.73
C GLY A 179 -3.51 -13.11 -12.17
N HIS A 180 -2.88 -14.22 -12.45
CA HIS A 180 -2.96 -14.91 -13.73
C HIS A 180 -4.19 -15.82 -13.81
N ASN A 181 -4.60 -16.37 -12.67
CA ASN A 181 -5.77 -17.24 -12.52
C ASN A 181 -6.39 -17.03 -11.14
N THR A 182 -7.48 -17.72 -10.86
CA THR A 182 -8.21 -17.58 -9.59
C THR A 182 -7.35 -17.86 -8.35
N ALA A 183 -6.44 -18.83 -8.42
CA ALA A 183 -5.55 -19.16 -7.30
C ALA A 183 -4.43 -18.12 -7.09
N GLY A 184 -4.16 -17.28 -8.09
CA GLY A 184 -3.20 -16.19 -8.01
C GLY A 184 -3.81 -14.84 -7.66
N ARG A 185 -5.10 -14.77 -7.35
CA ARG A 185 -5.80 -13.51 -7.05
C ARG A 185 -5.79 -13.17 -5.57
N GLN A 186 -5.69 -11.88 -5.30
CA GLN A 186 -6.00 -11.32 -3.99
C GLN A 186 -7.00 -10.17 -4.13
N ASN A 187 -8.00 -10.16 -3.25
CA ASN A 187 -8.92 -9.06 -3.07
C ASN A 187 -9.26 -9.01 -1.59
N THR A 188 -8.55 -8.16 -0.87
CA THR A 188 -8.57 -8.09 0.59
C THR A 188 -8.74 -6.65 1.04
N LEU A 189 -9.69 -6.40 1.91
CA LEU A 189 -9.91 -5.11 2.56
C LEU A 189 -9.62 -5.24 4.05
N TYR A 190 -8.78 -4.37 4.54
CA TYR A 190 -8.61 -4.08 5.95
C TYR A 190 -9.37 -2.79 6.27
N ALA A 191 -10.20 -2.82 7.29
CA ALA A 191 -10.99 -1.67 7.72
C ALA A 191 -10.90 -1.50 9.24
N GLY A 192 -10.76 -0.27 9.71
CA GLY A 192 -10.59 -0.04 11.14
C GLY A 192 -10.34 1.41 11.49
N PHE A 193 -9.55 1.64 12.51
CA PHE A 193 -9.24 2.94 13.04
C PHE A 193 -7.75 3.22 13.01
N GLY A 194 -7.41 4.49 12.83
CA GLY A 194 -6.03 4.95 12.84
C GLY A 194 -5.89 6.25 13.63
N THR A 195 -4.64 6.59 13.91
CA THR A 195 -4.28 7.84 14.58
C THR A 195 -2.91 8.31 14.15
N ASP A 196 -2.71 9.62 14.14
CA ASP A 196 -1.40 10.24 14.07
C ASP A 196 -0.90 10.51 15.49
N ILE A 197 0.38 10.28 15.72
CA ILE A 197 1.01 10.31 17.03
C ILE A 197 2.02 11.44 17.09
N ASP A 198 1.88 12.32 18.09
CA ASP A 198 2.86 13.36 18.37
C ASP A 198 4.09 12.75 19.07
N THR A 199 5.21 12.78 18.38
CA THR A 199 6.48 12.31 18.93
C THR A 199 7.27 13.45 19.58
N HIS A 200 6.80 14.70 19.52
CA HIS A 200 7.54 15.92 19.92
C HIS A 200 8.89 16.05 19.20
N THR A 201 9.05 15.42 18.04
CA THR A 201 10.26 15.45 17.21
C THR A 201 9.89 15.66 15.75
N LYS A 202 10.88 15.60 14.84
CA LYS A 202 10.64 15.58 13.39
C LYS A 202 10.04 14.26 12.89
N LEU A 203 9.95 13.24 13.72
CA LEU A 203 9.38 11.95 13.35
C LEU A 203 7.86 12.09 13.25
N MET A 204 7.32 11.91 12.05
CA MET A 204 5.89 11.71 11.83
C MET A 204 5.60 10.23 12.01
N LEU A 205 4.64 9.93 12.87
CA LEU A 205 4.28 8.57 13.23
C LEU A 205 2.78 8.39 13.15
N SER A 206 2.33 7.34 12.52
CA SER A 206 0.92 6.95 12.49
C SER A 206 0.76 5.46 12.77
N ALA A 207 -0.36 5.10 13.36
CA ALA A 207 -0.71 3.72 13.68
C ALA A 207 -2.16 3.43 13.27
N ASN A 208 -2.40 2.24 12.74
CA ASN A 208 -3.72 1.78 12.36
C ASN A 208 -3.95 0.36 12.90
N LEU A 209 -5.20 0.04 13.23
CA LEU A 209 -5.65 -1.28 13.63
C LEU A 209 -6.89 -1.66 12.81
N TYR A 210 -6.85 -2.80 12.18
CA TYR A 210 -7.84 -3.23 11.22
C TYR A 210 -8.41 -4.61 11.54
N VAL A 211 -9.64 -4.85 11.07
CA VAL A 211 -10.20 -6.17 10.81
C VAL A 211 -10.08 -6.47 9.32
N ARG A 212 -9.85 -7.73 8.94
CA ARG A 212 -9.66 -8.13 7.56
C ARG A 212 -10.90 -8.80 6.98
N ARG A 213 -11.38 -8.27 5.84
CA ARG A 213 -12.34 -8.93 4.95
C ARG A 213 -11.57 -9.40 3.70
N GLN A 214 -11.67 -10.68 3.39
CA GLN A 214 -11.07 -11.24 2.18
C GLN A 214 -12.17 -11.84 1.29
N TRP A 215 -12.16 -11.49 0.00
CA TRP A 215 -12.98 -12.13 -1.04
C TRP A 215 -12.19 -13.20 -1.75
N GLU A 216 -10.92 -12.91 -2.04
CA GLU A 216 -9.93 -13.81 -2.63
C GLU A 216 -8.62 -13.62 -1.87
N ASN A 217 -7.91 -14.70 -1.61
CA ASN A 217 -6.61 -14.64 -0.92
C ASN A 217 -5.74 -15.82 -1.36
N TYR A 218 -5.25 -15.74 -2.61
CA TYR A 218 -4.33 -16.71 -3.21
C TYR A 218 -4.77 -18.17 -3.04
N GLY A 219 -6.06 -18.44 -3.27
CA GLY A 219 -6.63 -19.79 -3.22
C GLY A 219 -6.82 -20.35 -1.83
N ALA A 220 -6.79 -19.54 -0.77
CA ALA A 220 -7.06 -20.02 0.58
C ALA A 220 -8.46 -20.65 0.68
N ALA A 221 -8.57 -21.79 1.38
CA ALA A 221 -9.81 -22.54 1.56
C ALA A 221 -10.92 -21.77 2.25
N ASN A 222 -10.55 -20.79 3.08
CA ASN A 222 -11.48 -19.94 3.82
C ASN A 222 -11.55 -18.51 3.28
N GLN A 223 -11.23 -18.30 2.00
CA GLN A 223 -11.51 -17.00 1.35
C GLN A 223 -13.03 -16.72 1.33
N ASN A 224 -13.40 -15.47 1.02
CA ASN A 224 -14.74 -14.93 1.11
C ASN A 224 -15.29 -14.85 2.55
N THR A 225 -14.43 -14.58 3.52
CA THR A 225 -14.76 -14.45 4.94
C THR A 225 -14.15 -13.17 5.56
N TRP A 226 -14.59 -12.85 6.78
CA TRP A 226 -13.82 -12.03 7.70
C TRP A 226 -12.82 -12.93 8.41
N ASP A 227 -11.52 -12.61 8.33
CA ASP A 227 -10.48 -13.47 8.90
C ASP A 227 -9.23 -12.69 9.28
N GLY A 228 -8.98 -12.59 10.58
CA GLY A 228 -7.80 -11.96 11.14
C GLY A 228 -7.85 -10.44 11.22
N TYR A 229 -6.76 -9.90 11.72
CA TYR A 229 -6.53 -8.50 12.02
C TYR A 229 -5.19 -8.05 11.45
N ARG A 230 -5.01 -6.73 11.32
CA ARG A 230 -3.70 -6.11 11.00
C ARG A 230 -3.44 -4.96 11.94
N ALA A 231 -2.27 -4.95 12.56
CA ALA A 231 -1.67 -3.75 13.14
C ALA A 231 -0.67 -3.18 12.14
N GLN A 232 -0.81 -1.90 11.82
CA GLN A 232 0.08 -1.19 10.92
C GLN A 232 0.68 0.02 11.63
N MET A 233 1.95 0.29 11.41
CA MET A 233 2.60 1.52 11.81
C MET A 233 3.38 2.09 10.63
N LYS A 234 3.30 3.40 10.43
CA LYS A 234 4.06 4.15 9.43
C LYS A 234 4.84 5.26 10.10
N TYR A 235 6.04 5.51 9.61
CA TYR A 235 6.88 6.59 10.10
C TYR A 235 7.65 7.26 8.98
N ILE A 236 7.80 8.58 9.10
CA ILE A 236 8.54 9.42 8.16
C ILE A 236 9.46 10.30 8.96
N TYR A 237 10.73 10.31 8.61
CA TYR A 237 11.75 11.16 9.24
C TYR A 237 12.52 11.96 8.17
N PRO A 238 12.30 13.27 8.07
CA PRO A 238 13.07 14.13 7.20
C PRO A 238 14.50 14.29 7.75
N ILE A 239 15.47 13.70 7.05
CA ILE A 239 16.88 13.74 7.44
C ILE A 239 17.44 15.13 7.19
N GLY A 240 17.18 15.71 6.00
CA GLY A 240 17.67 17.04 5.63
C GLY A 240 17.86 17.20 4.13
N THR A 241 18.61 18.21 3.75
CA THR A 241 18.96 18.52 2.35
C THR A 241 20.38 18.06 2.03
N PHE A 242 20.57 17.54 0.82
CA PHE A 242 21.85 17.09 0.32
C PHE A 242 21.95 17.43 -1.18
N HIS A 243 23.00 18.17 -1.59
CA HIS A 243 23.21 18.60 -2.98
C HIS A 243 21.96 19.18 -3.67
N GLY A 244 21.20 20.01 -2.94
CA GLY A 244 19.99 20.67 -3.47
C GLY A 244 18.74 19.78 -3.56
N GLY A 245 18.83 18.53 -3.14
CA GLY A 245 17.70 17.63 -2.97
C GLY A 245 17.37 17.36 -1.51
N SER A 246 16.24 16.74 -1.23
CA SER A 246 15.84 16.32 0.11
C SER A 246 16.10 14.84 0.32
N LEU A 247 16.55 14.50 1.52
CA LEU A 247 16.76 13.12 1.97
C LEU A 247 15.77 12.81 3.08
N THR A 248 14.99 11.74 2.90
CA THR A 248 13.95 11.33 3.82
C THR A 248 14.05 9.83 4.09
N TYR A 249 13.87 9.44 5.32
CA TYR A 249 13.73 8.06 5.72
C TYR A 249 12.26 7.77 5.99
N VAL A 250 11.74 6.74 5.33
CA VAL A 250 10.35 6.30 5.44
C VAL A 250 10.33 4.84 5.82
N GLY A 251 9.41 4.46 6.66
CA GLY A 251 9.21 3.06 6.91
C GLY A 251 7.79 2.74 7.34
N PHE A 252 7.47 1.47 7.23
CA PHE A 252 6.22 0.94 7.73
C PHE A 252 6.39 -0.53 8.09
N PHE A 253 5.54 -1.00 8.97
CA PHE A 253 5.36 -2.42 9.18
C PHE A 253 3.88 -2.79 9.26
N ASN A 254 3.59 -4.00 8.81
CA ASN A 254 2.29 -4.64 8.91
C ASN A 254 2.47 -5.94 9.69
N TYR A 255 1.67 -6.12 10.73
CA TYR A 255 1.59 -7.35 11.49
C TYR A 255 0.17 -7.90 11.37
N ASP A 256 0.02 -8.95 10.58
CA ASP A 256 -1.23 -9.71 10.46
C ASP A 256 -1.27 -10.76 11.57
N PHE A 257 -2.42 -10.93 12.23
CA PHE A 257 -2.58 -11.85 13.35
C PHE A 257 -4.02 -12.35 13.50
N GLY A 258 -4.18 -13.47 14.24
CA GLY A 258 -5.47 -14.05 14.55
C GLY A 258 -6.22 -14.60 13.34
N SER A 259 -5.51 -14.88 12.26
CA SER A 259 -6.06 -15.47 11.05
C SER A 259 -6.25 -16.98 11.21
N LYS A 260 -7.22 -17.50 10.46
CA LYS A 260 -7.48 -18.95 10.35
C LYS A 260 -7.29 -19.44 8.92
N LEU A 261 -6.36 -18.81 8.19
CA LEU A 261 -6.01 -19.23 6.85
C LEU A 261 -5.63 -20.71 6.82
N ARG A 262 -6.07 -21.38 5.79
CA ARG A 262 -5.78 -22.79 5.55
C ARG A 262 -5.74 -23.05 4.04
N GLU A 263 -5.01 -24.07 3.68
CA GLU A 263 -4.89 -24.53 2.31
C GLU A 263 -5.80 -25.74 2.09
N GLU A 264 -6.47 -25.82 0.94
CA GLU A 264 -7.32 -26.95 0.58
C GLU A 264 -6.49 -28.15 0.10
N THR A 265 -5.42 -27.87 -0.64
CA THR A 265 -4.67 -28.89 -1.39
C THR A 265 -3.28 -29.09 -0.79
N GLY A 266 -2.88 -30.36 -0.65
CA GLY A 266 -1.52 -30.72 -0.30
C GLY A 266 -1.13 -30.58 1.17
N GLY A 267 -2.04 -30.08 2.05
CA GLY A 267 -1.74 -29.90 3.47
C GLY A 267 -0.64 -28.89 3.76
N ASN A 268 -0.43 -27.95 2.85
CA ASN A 268 0.56 -26.88 3.03
C ASN A 268 0.27 -26.03 4.25
N ALA A 269 1.30 -25.65 4.98
CA ALA A 269 1.14 -24.87 6.18
C ALA A 269 0.81 -23.40 5.87
N ARG A 270 -0.28 -22.91 6.44
CA ARG A 270 -0.57 -21.47 6.55
C ARG A 270 -0.40 -21.05 8.00
N THR A 271 -0.03 -19.81 8.24
CA THR A 271 0.18 -19.27 9.59
C THR A 271 -0.94 -18.32 9.97
N ASP A 272 -1.19 -18.22 11.28
CA ASP A 272 -2.11 -17.24 11.85
C ASP A 272 -1.52 -15.84 11.91
N THR A 273 -0.22 -15.71 11.66
CA THR A 273 0.53 -14.45 11.71
C THR A 273 1.44 -14.27 10.51
N ALA A 274 1.63 -13.00 10.11
CA ALA A 274 2.70 -12.58 9.21
C ALA A 274 3.22 -11.21 9.64
N PHE A 275 4.48 -10.95 9.38
CA PHE A 275 5.09 -9.64 9.64
C PHE A 275 5.89 -9.19 8.43
N VAL A 276 5.69 -7.93 8.05
CA VAL A 276 6.45 -7.26 7.00
C VAL A 276 6.91 -5.91 7.52
N SER A 277 8.20 -5.62 7.42
CA SER A 277 8.77 -4.31 7.76
C SER A 277 9.58 -3.79 6.60
N THR A 278 9.25 -2.60 6.13
CA THR A 278 9.91 -1.93 5.01
C THR A 278 10.59 -0.66 5.50
N ASN A 279 11.83 -0.47 5.06
CA ASN A 279 12.66 0.68 5.40
C ASN A 279 13.21 1.28 4.12
N VAL A 280 12.87 2.53 3.84
CA VAL A 280 13.10 3.21 2.58
C VAL A 280 13.93 4.45 2.81
N LEU A 281 14.98 4.63 2.03
CA LEU A 281 15.72 5.89 1.94
C LEU A 281 15.39 6.56 0.62
N ILE A 282 14.81 7.76 0.68
CA ILE A 282 14.34 8.51 -0.48
C ILE A 282 15.20 9.76 -0.66
N TYR A 283 15.73 9.93 -1.87
CA TYR A 283 16.34 11.18 -2.30
C TYR A 283 15.51 11.80 -3.43
N SER A 284 15.09 13.03 -3.23
CA SER A 284 14.27 13.76 -4.19
C SER A 284 14.97 15.03 -4.63
N PHE A 285 15.08 15.23 -5.94
CA PHE A 285 15.71 16.38 -6.55
C PHE A 285 14.89 16.88 -7.73
N LYS A 286 14.35 18.08 -7.63
CA LYS A 286 13.38 18.63 -8.59
C LYS A 286 12.18 17.67 -8.75
N HIS A 287 11.94 17.19 -9.95
CA HIS A 287 10.89 16.21 -10.29
C HIS A 287 11.35 14.74 -10.15
N TRP A 288 12.64 14.50 -9.87
CA TRP A 288 13.17 13.15 -9.78
C TRP A 288 13.15 12.64 -8.35
N ARG A 289 12.74 11.40 -8.20
CA ARG A 289 12.69 10.68 -6.94
C ARG A 289 13.46 9.37 -7.09
N PHE A 290 14.48 9.20 -6.29
CA PHE A 290 15.29 7.99 -6.21
C PHE A 290 15.10 7.38 -4.84
N TRP A 291 14.87 6.08 -4.78
CA TRP A 291 14.81 5.44 -3.48
C TRP A 291 15.34 4.02 -3.50
N THR A 292 15.82 3.57 -2.34
CA THR A 292 16.19 2.19 -2.08
C THR A 292 15.46 1.72 -0.83
N ALA A 293 15.12 0.42 -0.78
CA ALA A 293 14.49 -0.15 0.39
C ALA A 293 15.03 -1.52 0.74
N ALA A 294 15.06 -1.81 2.03
CA ALA A 294 15.19 -3.13 2.59
C ALA A 294 13.87 -3.51 3.26
N ARG A 295 13.35 -4.70 2.94
CA ARG A 295 12.11 -5.24 3.48
C ARG A 295 12.37 -6.59 4.13
N TYR A 296 12.01 -6.70 5.39
CA TYR A 296 12.03 -7.98 6.11
C TYR A 296 10.64 -8.61 6.10
N PHE A 297 10.60 -9.89 5.81
CA PHE A 297 9.41 -10.71 5.82
C PHE A 297 9.54 -11.81 6.87
N HIS A 298 8.47 -12.06 7.58
CA HIS A 298 8.28 -13.25 8.39
C HIS A 298 6.92 -13.85 8.03
N ASN A 299 6.95 -15.07 7.50
CA ASN A 299 5.76 -15.74 6.97
C ASN A 299 5.01 -14.91 5.92
N GLY A 300 5.72 -14.32 4.96
CA GLY A 300 5.11 -13.48 3.93
C GLY A 300 3.95 -14.17 3.25
N GLY A 301 2.82 -13.46 3.08
CA GLY A 301 1.56 -14.04 2.61
C GLY A 301 0.96 -15.11 3.53
N GLN A 302 1.42 -15.18 4.79
CA GLN A 302 1.00 -16.20 5.77
C GLN A 302 1.33 -17.64 5.37
N TRP A 303 2.48 -17.84 4.72
CA TRP A 303 3.01 -19.16 4.40
C TRP A 303 3.99 -19.61 5.49
N GLY A 304 3.71 -20.77 6.09
CA GLY A 304 4.53 -21.40 7.12
C GLY A 304 5.16 -22.72 6.65
N GLY A 305 5.83 -23.39 7.60
CA GLY A 305 6.53 -24.64 7.30
C GLY A 305 7.85 -24.42 6.57
N THR A 306 8.63 -25.50 6.42
CA THR A 306 9.93 -25.49 5.76
C THR A 306 9.84 -25.94 4.31
N GLU A 307 8.90 -26.81 4.00
CA GLU A 307 8.69 -27.40 2.68
C GLU A 307 7.20 -27.37 2.33
N LEU A 308 6.91 -27.00 1.10
CA LEU A 308 5.55 -26.93 0.54
C LEU A 308 5.49 -27.73 -0.76
N ASN A 309 4.26 -28.13 -1.17
CA ASN A 309 4.03 -28.83 -2.42
C ASN A 309 2.66 -28.43 -3.00
N PHE A 310 2.64 -27.84 -4.18
CA PHE A 310 1.43 -27.46 -4.91
C PHE A 310 1.03 -28.47 -6.00
N GLY A 311 1.65 -29.68 -5.99
CA GLY A 311 1.35 -30.75 -6.95
C GLY A 311 2.49 -31.04 -7.92
N ASP A 312 3.45 -30.13 -8.08
CA ASP A 312 4.62 -30.28 -8.97
C ASP A 312 5.87 -30.82 -8.27
N GLY A 313 5.72 -31.27 -7.01
CA GLY A 313 6.79 -31.76 -6.15
C GLY A 313 7.12 -30.78 -5.02
N PRO A 314 7.88 -31.27 -4.01
CA PRO A 314 8.23 -30.47 -2.85
C PRO A 314 9.25 -29.39 -3.19
N PHE A 315 9.12 -28.21 -2.56
CA PHE A 315 10.07 -27.11 -2.65
C PHE A 315 10.22 -26.41 -1.30
N GLN A 316 11.36 -25.75 -1.11
CA GLN A 316 11.64 -25.03 0.12
C GLN A 316 10.80 -23.75 0.21
N ASN A 317 10.06 -23.58 1.30
CA ASN A 317 9.37 -22.32 1.62
C ASN A 317 10.39 -21.20 1.90
N ARG A 318 10.26 -20.08 1.20
CA ARG A 318 11.12 -18.90 1.32
C ARG A 318 10.37 -17.64 1.75
N SER A 319 9.24 -17.78 2.41
CA SER A 319 8.39 -16.66 2.88
C SER A 319 9.01 -15.80 3.98
N THR A 320 10.15 -16.23 4.57
CA THR A 320 10.86 -15.49 5.61
C THR A 320 12.26 -15.07 5.14
N GLY A 321 12.63 -13.82 5.40
CA GLY A 321 13.94 -13.27 5.07
C GLY A 321 13.88 -11.85 4.53
N TRP A 322 14.99 -11.36 3.99
CA TRP A 322 15.13 -10.03 3.45
C TRP A 322 14.82 -9.97 1.95
N GLY A 323 14.22 -8.86 1.52
CA GLY A 323 14.07 -8.46 0.13
C GLY A 323 14.49 -7.00 -0.04
N TYR A 324 14.80 -6.59 -1.27
CA TYR A 324 15.37 -5.29 -1.57
C TYR A 324 14.67 -4.65 -2.77
N TYR A 325 14.65 -3.32 -2.78
CA TYR A 325 14.13 -2.54 -3.89
C TYR A 325 15.05 -1.38 -4.22
N ALA A 326 15.00 -0.97 -5.47
CA ALA A 326 15.54 0.28 -5.94
C ALA A 326 14.59 0.90 -6.97
N SER A 327 14.45 2.21 -6.97
CA SER A 327 13.54 2.90 -7.87
C SER A 327 14.12 4.21 -8.38
N VAL A 328 13.72 4.53 -9.59
CA VAL A 328 13.77 5.87 -10.14
C VAL A 328 12.38 6.27 -10.62
N GLY A 329 11.89 7.42 -10.18
CA GLY A 329 10.57 7.93 -10.52
C GLY A 329 10.59 9.40 -10.90
N TYR A 330 9.56 9.81 -11.62
CA TYR A 330 9.28 11.20 -11.96
C TYR A 330 8.01 11.64 -11.24
N GLN A 331 8.10 12.75 -10.52
CA GLN A 331 7.01 13.36 -9.76
C GLN A 331 6.46 14.55 -10.54
N PHE A 332 5.14 14.63 -10.67
CA PHE A 332 4.44 15.67 -11.44
C PHE A 332 3.23 16.24 -10.69
#